data_50a100bbb1897144508ca8dec432c81b
#
_entry.id   50a100bbb1897144508ca8dec432c81b
#
_cell.length_a   1.000
_cell.length_b   1.000
_cell.length_c   1.000
_cell.angle_alpha   90.00
_cell.angle_beta   90.00
_cell.angle_gamma   90.00
#
_symmetry.space_group_name_H-M   'P 1'
#
loop_
_entity.id
_entity.type
_entity.pdbx_description
1 polymer ?
#
loop_
_entity_poly.entity_id
_entity_poly.type
_entity_poly.pdbx_seq_one_letter_code
_entity_poly.pdbx_strand_id
1 'polypeptide(L)'
;MYRVTIVKNAQDDLDWFRRNDRSSYIKCFDLVRELMDNPRAGTGKPERLKYFEMEVYSRRVNHKDRMIYTVYESLREIDITSFRGHYE
;
A
#
# COMPACT_ATOMS: atom_id res chain seq x y z
N MET A 1 1.75 -15.34 7.52
CA MET A 1 2.42 -14.14 6.96
C MET A 1 2.14 -14.06 5.46
N TYR A 2 2.00 -12.87 4.92
CA TYR A 2 1.75 -12.64 3.51
C TYR A 2 3.04 -12.29 2.77
N ARG A 3 3.16 -12.74 1.53
CA ARG A 3 4.25 -12.31 0.65
C ARG A 3 3.83 -11.03 -0.06
N VAL A 4 4.63 -9.97 0.08
CA VAL A 4 4.30 -8.66 -0.48
C VAL A 4 5.19 -8.39 -1.70
N THR A 5 4.56 -8.07 -2.81
CA THR A 5 5.24 -7.65 -4.03
C THR A 5 4.95 -6.18 -4.28
N ILE A 6 5.99 -5.40 -4.52
CA ILE A 6 5.86 -3.99 -4.89
C ILE A 6 6.04 -3.92 -6.39
N VAL A 7 4.95 -3.68 -7.12
CA VAL A 7 5.01 -3.67 -8.58
C VAL A 7 5.76 -2.44 -9.11
N LYS A 8 6.13 -2.46 -10.38
CA LYS A 8 7.00 -1.44 -10.96
C LYS A 8 6.50 -0.01 -10.73
N ASN A 9 5.22 0.24 -10.93
CA ASN A 9 4.65 1.57 -10.72
C ASN A 9 4.82 2.04 -9.27
N ALA A 10 4.62 1.15 -8.31
CA ALA A 10 4.78 1.46 -6.90
C ALA A 10 6.27 1.65 -6.55
N GLN A 11 7.16 0.91 -7.19
CA GLN A 11 8.60 1.12 -7.01
C GLN A 11 9.01 2.51 -7.47
N ASP A 12 8.44 2.97 -8.59
CA ASP A 12 8.70 4.32 -9.09
C ASP A 12 8.20 5.38 -8.11
N ASP A 13 7.05 5.13 -7.47
CA ASP A 13 6.52 6.03 -6.44
C ASP A 13 7.46 6.11 -5.23
N LEU A 14 7.98 4.95 -4.78
CA LEU A 14 8.96 4.92 -3.70
C LEU A 14 10.20 5.72 -4.04
N ASP A 15 10.67 5.59 -5.27
CA ASP A 15 11.85 6.33 -5.72
C ASP A 15 11.60 7.84 -5.70
N TRP A 16 10.40 8.26 -6.09
CA TRP A 16 10.00 9.66 -6.03
C TRP A 16 9.98 10.17 -4.58
N PHE A 17 9.40 9.40 -3.64
CA PHE A 17 9.40 9.78 -2.23
C PHE A 17 10.81 9.88 -1.67
N ARG A 18 11.68 8.92 -2.03
CA ARG A 18 13.07 8.92 -1.57
C ARG A 18 13.76 10.24 -1.92
N ARG A 19 13.46 10.79 -3.08
CA ARG A 19 14.09 12.02 -3.56
C ARG A 19 13.39 13.29 -3.10
N ASN A 20 12.09 13.22 -2.82
CA ASN A 20 11.27 14.43 -2.61
C ASN A 20 10.57 14.52 -1.26
N ASP A 21 10.35 13.41 -0.57
CA ASP A 21 9.56 13.40 0.67
C ASP A 21 9.99 12.22 1.54
N ARG A 22 11.05 12.45 2.30
CA ARG A 22 11.67 11.38 3.07
C ARG A 22 10.75 10.79 4.14
N SER A 23 9.94 11.61 4.81
CA SER A 23 9.04 11.08 5.84
C SER A 23 7.99 10.14 5.26
N SER A 24 7.46 10.45 4.09
CA SER A 24 6.53 9.56 3.40
C SER A 24 7.24 8.30 2.91
N TYR A 25 8.48 8.41 2.47
CA TYR A 25 9.29 7.27 2.08
C TYR A 25 9.41 6.26 3.22
N ILE A 26 9.77 6.75 4.42
CA ILE A 26 9.89 5.90 5.61
C ILE A 26 8.54 5.29 5.98
N LYS A 27 7.48 6.10 5.91
CA LYS A 27 6.12 5.64 6.22
C LYS A 27 5.69 4.49 5.32
N CYS A 28 6.05 4.52 4.04
CA CYS A 28 5.72 3.44 3.11
C CYS A 28 6.27 2.09 3.61
N PHE A 29 7.50 2.06 4.10
CA PHE A 29 8.09 0.82 4.59
C PHE A 29 7.45 0.34 5.90
N ASP A 30 7.03 1.27 6.76
CA ASP A 30 6.29 0.90 7.96
C ASP A 30 4.97 0.23 7.58
N LEU A 31 4.27 0.77 6.59
CA LEU A 31 3.02 0.19 6.12
C LEU A 31 3.23 -1.19 5.47
N VAL A 32 4.29 -1.35 4.70
CA VAL A 32 4.61 -2.64 4.07
C VAL A 32 4.81 -3.71 5.15
N ARG A 33 5.55 -3.39 6.21
CA ARG A 33 5.77 -4.35 7.29
C ARG A 33 4.46 -4.76 7.94
N GLU A 34 3.53 -3.83 8.13
CA GLU A 34 2.22 -4.16 8.73
C GLU A 34 1.41 -5.08 7.82
N LEU A 35 1.48 -4.87 6.49
CA LEU A 35 0.76 -5.73 5.55
C LEU A 35 1.16 -7.18 5.66
N MET A 36 2.43 -7.45 5.93
CA MET A 36 2.93 -8.82 6.02
C MET A 36 2.24 -9.59 7.14
N ASP A 37 1.84 -8.91 8.19
CA ASP A 37 1.17 -9.54 9.33
C ASP A 37 -0.35 -9.45 9.22
N ASN A 38 -0.89 -8.28 8.88
CA ASN A 38 -2.34 -8.11 8.80
C ASN A 38 -2.69 -7.03 7.76
N PRO A 39 -3.11 -7.44 6.56
CA PRO A 39 -3.45 -6.47 5.51
C PRO A 39 -4.76 -5.73 5.73
N ARG A 40 -5.57 -6.15 6.71
CA ARG A 40 -6.92 -5.58 6.88
C ARG A 40 -7.05 -4.64 8.07
N ALA A 41 -6.02 -4.52 8.89
CA ALA A 41 -6.03 -3.65 10.05
C ALA A 41 -4.65 -3.02 10.26
N GLY A 42 -4.62 -1.92 11.01
CA GLY A 42 -3.36 -1.26 11.37
C GLY A 42 -3.36 0.21 11.02
N THR A 43 -2.15 0.77 10.86
CA THR A 43 -1.92 2.19 10.65
C THR A 43 -2.39 2.64 9.28
N GLY A 44 -2.75 3.92 9.15
CA GLY A 44 -3.10 4.51 7.86
C GLY A 44 -4.55 4.30 7.47
N LYS A 45 -5.39 3.88 8.41
CA LYS A 45 -6.82 3.68 8.19
C LYS A 45 -7.10 2.80 6.97
N PRO A 46 -6.77 1.49 7.02
CA PRO A 46 -7.05 0.61 5.91
C PRO A 46 -8.54 0.65 5.54
N GLU A 47 -8.82 0.84 4.27
CA GLU A 47 -10.18 0.96 3.78
C GLU A 47 -10.33 0.13 2.52
N ARG A 48 -11.34 -0.75 2.50
CA ARG A 48 -11.63 -1.55 1.32
C ARG A 48 -12.32 -0.70 0.27
N LEU A 49 -11.81 -0.76 -0.96
CA LEU A 49 -12.36 -0.01 -2.09
C LEU A 49 -13.52 -0.79 -2.69
N LYS A 50 -14.70 -0.17 -2.74
CA LYS A 50 -15.98 -0.85 -2.99
C LYS A 50 -16.19 -1.36 -4.41
N TYR A 51 -15.60 -0.71 -5.40
CA TYR A 51 -15.94 -0.95 -6.80
C TYR A 51 -15.01 -1.93 -7.52
N PHE A 52 -14.25 -2.71 -6.76
CA PHE A 52 -13.37 -3.73 -7.31
C PHE A 52 -13.92 -5.10 -6.95
N GLU A 53 -13.89 -6.03 -7.90
CA GLU A 53 -14.24 -7.42 -7.61
C GLU A 53 -13.22 -8.07 -6.70
N MET A 54 -11.95 -7.70 -6.88
CA MET A 54 -10.87 -8.20 -6.07
C MET A 54 -10.83 -7.44 -4.73
N GLU A 55 -10.14 -8.01 -3.78
CA GLU A 55 -10.01 -7.41 -2.45
C GLU A 55 -8.91 -6.34 -2.49
N VAL A 56 -9.30 -5.09 -2.77
CA VAL A 56 -8.41 -3.95 -2.92
C VAL A 56 -8.59 -2.99 -1.76
N TYR A 57 -7.49 -2.52 -1.19
CA TYR A 57 -7.49 -1.60 -0.07
C TYR A 57 -6.66 -0.36 -0.35
N SER A 58 -6.94 0.69 0.41
CA SER A 58 -6.06 1.85 0.51
C SER A 58 -5.63 2.05 1.95
N ARG A 59 -4.42 2.57 2.15
CA ARG A 59 -3.95 3.08 3.44
C ARG A 59 -3.30 4.43 3.22
N ARG A 60 -3.45 5.32 4.19
CA ARG A 60 -2.83 6.65 4.11
C ARG A 60 -1.34 6.57 4.31
N VAL A 61 -0.59 7.09 3.34
CA VAL A 61 0.85 7.33 3.49
C VAL A 61 1.04 8.68 4.19
N ASN A 62 0.31 9.68 3.72
CA ASN A 62 0.19 11.00 4.32
C ASN A 62 -1.22 11.50 4.04
N HIS A 63 -1.54 12.76 4.32
CA HIS A 63 -2.91 13.24 4.12
C HIS A 63 -3.32 13.32 2.65
N LYS A 64 -2.37 13.27 1.73
CA LYS A 64 -2.60 13.42 0.29
C LYS A 64 -2.43 12.10 -0.48
N ASP A 65 -1.47 11.28 -0.10
CA ASP A 65 -1.11 10.07 -0.84
C ASP A 65 -1.60 8.81 -0.16
N ARG A 66 -1.95 7.80 -0.98
CA ARG A 66 -2.47 6.52 -0.51
C ARG A 66 -1.66 5.37 -1.08
N MET A 67 -1.41 4.36 -0.24
CA MET A 67 -0.90 3.08 -0.70
C MET A 67 -2.09 2.23 -1.15
N ILE A 68 -2.07 1.78 -2.38
CA ILE A 68 -3.14 0.92 -2.93
C ILE A 68 -2.58 -0.49 -3.07
N TYR A 69 -3.31 -1.48 -2.56
CA TYR A 69 -2.85 -2.87 -2.62
C TYR A 69 -4.01 -3.83 -2.76
N THR A 70 -3.71 -5.00 -3.34
CA THR A 70 -4.66 -6.09 -3.56
C THR A 70 -4.25 -7.30 -2.75
N VAL A 71 -5.19 -7.91 -2.04
CA VAL A 71 -4.95 -9.10 -1.22
C VAL A 71 -5.46 -10.32 -1.98
N TYR A 72 -4.58 -11.30 -2.16
CA TYR A 72 -4.92 -12.61 -2.73
C TYR A 72 -4.85 -13.63 -1.60
N GLU A 73 -5.97 -13.77 -0.90
CA GLU A 73 -6.01 -14.55 0.34
C GLU A 73 -5.63 -16.03 0.15
N SER A 74 -6.13 -16.65 -0.90
CA SER A 74 -5.86 -18.07 -1.15
C SER A 74 -4.38 -18.35 -1.39
N LEU A 75 -3.64 -17.36 -1.87
CA LEU A 75 -2.21 -17.47 -2.14
C LEU A 75 -1.36 -16.88 -1.01
N ARG A 76 -1.98 -16.21 -0.07
CA ARG A 76 -1.31 -15.45 0.99
C ARG A 76 -0.31 -14.46 0.39
N GLU A 77 -0.76 -13.75 -0.64
CA GLU A 77 0.05 -12.77 -1.37
C GLU A 77 -0.66 -11.43 -1.44
N ILE A 78 0.16 -10.38 -1.53
CA ILE A 78 -0.33 -9.00 -1.64
C ILE A 78 0.50 -8.30 -2.72
N ASP A 79 -0.18 -7.59 -3.64
CA ASP A 79 0.47 -6.73 -4.61
C ASP A 79 0.22 -5.27 -4.23
N ILE A 80 1.28 -4.50 -4.06
CA ILE A 80 1.16 -3.05 -3.89
C ILE A 80 1.29 -2.41 -5.25
N THR A 81 0.25 -1.70 -5.68
CA THR A 81 0.15 -1.15 -7.02
C THR A 81 0.55 0.31 -7.11
N SER A 82 0.44 1.07 -6.01
CA SER A 82 0.89 2.46 -5.98
C SER A 82 1.09 2.93 -4.54
N PHE A 83 1.88 3.98 -4.37
CA PHE A 83 2.05 4.67 -3.08
C PHE A 83 1.73 6.16 -3.19
N ARG A 84 1.65 6.70 -4.40
CA ARG A 84 1.35 8.11 -4.62
C ARG A 84 0.00 8.26 -5.27
N GLY A 85 -0.63 9.39 -4.97
CA GLY A 85 -1.91 9.70 -5.55
C GLY A 85 -3.05 9.47 -4.59
N HIS A 86 -4.21 9.90 -5.02
CA HIS A 86 -5.42 9.87 -4.22
C HIS A 86 -6.47 9.05 -4.98
N TYR A 87 -7.01 8.06 -4.30
CA TYR A 87 -8.03 7.18 -4.87
C TYR A 87 -9.38 7.51 -4.24
N GLU A 88 -10.33 7.85 -5.07
CA GLU A 88 -11.68 8.15 -4.59
C GLU A 88 -12.66 7.04 -4.93
#